data_79727e31dd90e82da8b00715994fff36
#
_entry.id   79727e31dd90e82da8b00715994fff36
#
_cell.length_a   1.000
_cell.length_b   1.000
_cell.length_c   1.000
_cell.angle_alpha   90.00
_cell.angle_beta   90.00
_cell.angle_gamma   90.00
#
_symmetry.space_group_name_H-M   'P 1'
#
loop_
_entity.id
_entity.type
_entity.pdbx_description
1 polymer ?
#
loop_
_entity_poly.entity_id
_entity_poly.type
_entity_poly.pdbx_seq_one_letter_code
_entity_poly.pdbx_strand_id
1 'polypeptide(L)'
;MATISRQEYNNLFGPTVGDKIRLGNTELYVEIEKDLRVYGDEVVYGGGKTIRDGMGTANTITSKAGSLDLVITNVTIIDPVLGVIKADVGVKDGKIAGIGKAGNPNIMQGVTPTLCTGPSTDAISGEHLILTAAGIDGHVHFISPQQAYDCLSNGITTLIGGGIGPTDGTNGTTITSGPWNLQKMLQSTEGLPINMGFLAKGNSSMQDTLEEQMVAGACGFKIHEDWGSTPAAIRACMENADRNDVQVAIHTDTLNEGGYVEDTIAAIDGRTIHTYHTEGAGGGHAPDLLKVASMANVLPSSTNPTLPFGINSQAELFDMIMVCHNLNPLIPSDVAFAESRVRPETQAAENVFHDLGIISMVSSDSQAMGRVGESFMRTFQMASYMKQVRGKLPEDSENNDNFRVLRYLAQITLNPAITYGISDLLGSIEVGKMADLVLWEPAFFGTKPKMVIKGGLINWANMGDPNASLPTPQPKIMRPMFGAFGKAMPITCARFISQASMEAGVPEKVGTQNLFYPVHGVRQLSKADMVRNTATPHIEVDPETFNVYVDGVLATVPPAKELPLAQLYWFS
;
A
#
# COMPACT_ATOMS: atom_id res chain seq x y z
N MET A 1 39.64 22.85 -9.69
CA MET A 1 38.28 22.41 -9.38
C MET A 1 37.45 23.66 -9.06
N ALA A 2 36.30 23.81 -9.69
CA ALA A 2 35.35 24.86 -9.27
C ALA A 2 34.70 24.41 -7.95
N THR A 3 34.53 25.32 -7.01
CA THR A 3 33.82 25.09 -5.76
C THR A 3 32.52 25.87 -5.77
N ILE A 4 31.43 25.24 -5.37
CA ILE A 4 30.14 25.88 -5.16
C ILE A 4 29.71 25.68 -3.70
N SER A 5 28.86 26.57 -3.20
CA SER A 5 28.30 26.40 -1.86
C SER A 5 27.31 25.23 -1.83
N ARG A 6 27.08 24.65 -0.63
CA ARG A 6 26.07 23.60 -0.46
C ARG A 6 24.67 24.09 -0.87
N GLN A 7 24.35 25.35 -0.60
CA GLN A 7 23.10 25.96 -1.01
C GLN A 7 22.94 25.99 -2.53
N GLU A 8 23.97 26.38 -3.26
CA GLU A 8 23.94 26.38 -4.73
C GLU A 8 23.85 24.97 -5.29
N TYR A 9 24.56 24.00 -4.69
CA TYR A 9 24.44 22.61 -5.07
C TYR A 9 22.99 22.11 -4.90
N ASN A 10 22.39 22.37 -3.74
CA ASN A 10 21.00 21.97 -3.47
C ASN A 10 20.01 22.65 -4.42
N ASN A 11 20.22 23.90 -4.76
CA ASN A 11 19.37 24.60 -5.74
C ASN A 11 19.43 23.96 -7.13
N LEU A 12 20.59 23.42 -7.52
CA LEU A 12 20.82 22.81 -8.84
C LEU A 12 20.36 21.34 -8.91
N PHE A 13 20.67 20.55 -7.88
CA PHE A 13 20.58 19.10 -7.90
C PHE A 13 19.68 18.52 -6.79
N GLY A 14 19.05 19.39 -5.99
CA GLY A 14 18.27 19.00 -4.82
C GLY A 14 19.13 18.61 -3.62
N PRO A 15 18.47 18.21 -2.51
CA PRO A 15 19.16 17.85 -1.27
C PRO A 15 20.04 16.60 -1.48
N THR A 16 21.14 16.51 -0.68
CA THR A 16 22.11 15.42 -0.71
C THR A 16 22.43 14.90 0.70
N VAL A 17 23.42 14.03 0.85
CA VAL A 17 23.77 13.36 2.13
C VAL A 17 23.84 14.32 3.31
N GLY A 18 23.11 13.99 4.37
CA GLY A 18 23.00 14.78 5.59
C GLY A 18 22.01 15.95 5.52
N ASP A 19 21.38 16.21 4.36
CA ASP A 19 20.27 17.17 4.27
C ASP A 19 18.98 16.51 4.76
N LYS A 20 18.13 17.31 5.43
CA LYS A 20 16.86 16.87 5.99
C LYS A 20 15.69 17.41 5.19
N ILE A 21 14.69 16.55 5.05
CA ILE A 21 13.44 16.86 4.36
C ILE A 21 12.29 16.64 5.32
N ARG A 22 11.46 17.67 5.51
CA ARG A 22 10.21 17.54 6.25
C ARG A 22 9.14 16.93 5.35
N LEU A 23 8.38 15.99 5.87
CA LEU A 23 7.29 15.34 5.15
C LEU A 23 5.97 16.08 5.39
N GLY A 24 5.53 16.86 4.41
CA GLY A 24 4.36 17.73 4.54
C GLY A 24 4.49 18.72 5.69
N ASN A 25 3.40 18.89 6.45
CA ASN A 25 3.39 19.66 7.70
C ASN A 25 3.44 18.77 8.97
N THR A 26 3.93 17.53 8.82
CA THR A 26 4.13 16.59 9.93
C THR A 26 5.33 16.97 10.80
N GLU A 27 5.51 16.30 11.93
CA GLU A 27 6.72 16.37 12.74
C GLU A 27 7.85 15.42 12.27
N LEU A 28 7.68 14.79 11.10
CA LEU A 28 8.61 13.80 10.57
C LEU A 28 9.65 14.46 9.65
N TYR A 29 10.93 14.15 9.95
CA TYR A 29 12.08 14.59 9.16
C TYR A 29 12.90 13.39 8.72
N VAL A 30 13.10 13.25 7.42
CA VAL A 30 14.03 12.25 6.87
C VAL A 30 15.36 12.91 6.51
N GLU A 31 16.45 12.17 6.67
CA GLU A 31 17.80 12.58 6.32
C GLU A 31 18.36 11.65 5.23
N ILE A 32 18.94 12.21 4.19
CA ILE A 32 19.55 11.43 3.11
C ILE A 32 20.82 10.75 3.61
N GLU A 33 20.85 9.42 3.59
CA GLU A 33 21.94 8.58 4.11
C GLU A 33 23.06 8.35 3.08
N LYS A 34 22.69 8.25 1.80
CA LYS A 34 23.61 7.94 0.69
C LYS A 34 23.23 8.73 -0.54
N ASP A 35 24.25 9.08 -1.34
CA ASP A 35 24.09 9.63 -2.68
C ASP A 35 24.83 8.71 -3.67
N LEU A 36 24.10 8.14 -4.62
CA LEU A 36 24.63 7.19 -5.59
C LEU A 36 25.11 7.86 -6.87
N ARG A 37 25.06 9.19 -6.94
CA ARG A 37 25.57 9.95 -8.09
C ARG A 37 27.03 10.33 -7.91
N VAL A 38 27.59 11.02 -8.88
CA VAL A 38 28.94 11.58 -8.83
C VAL A 38 28.84 13.10 -8.79
N TYR A 39 29.27 13.72 -7.70
CA TYR A 39 29.22 15.17 -7.51
C TYR A 39 29.96 15.94 -8.60
N GLY A 40 29.26 16.87 -9.23
CA GLY A 40 29.79 17.70 -10.32
C GLY A 40 29.68 17.07 -11.71
N ASP A 41 29.10 15.86 -11.79
CA ASP A 41 28.88 15.13 -13.05
C ASP A 41 27.46 14.57 -13.13
N GLU A 42 26.52 15.26 -12.51
CA GLU A 42 25.10 14.88 -12.49
C GLU A 42 24.45 15.07 -13.85
N VAL A 43 23.52 14.19 -14.19
CA VAL A 43 22.66 14.36 -15.37
C VAL A 43 21.43 15.18 -15.01
N VAL A 44 21.15 16.22 -15.79
CA VAL A 44 20.02 17.14 -15.55
C VAL A 44 19.37 17.51 -16.87
N TYR A 45 18.03 17.53 -16.91
CA TYR A 45 17.26 18.00 -18.05
C TYR A 45 16.95 19.51 -17.93
N GLY A 46 17.00 20.21 -19.05
CA GLY A 46 16.61 21.62 -19.15
C GLY A 46 17.42 22.41 -20.18
N GLY A 47 17.00 23.63 -20.46
CA GLY A 47 17.71 24.53 -21.36
C GLY A 47 19.13 24.81 -20.84
N GLY A 48 20.14 24.51 -21.64
CA GLY A 48 21.54 24.66 -21.24
C GLY A 48 22.05 23.61 -20.23
N LYS A 49 21.26 22.60 -19.89
CA LYS A 49 21.64 21.51 -18.96
C LYS A 49 22.32 20.34 -19.68
N THR A 50 22.62 19.27 -18.95
CA THR A 50 23.50 18.20 -19.42
C THR A 50 22.83 17.16 -20.31
N ILE A 51 21.52 16.89 -20.20
CA ILE A 51 20.80 15.96 -21.09
C ILE A 51 20.65 16.57 -22.49
N ARG A 52 21.68 16.43 -23.29
CA ARG A 52 21.74 16.85 -24.70
C ARG A 52 22.58 15.86 -25.49
N ASP A 53 22.37 15.83 -26.81
CA ASP A 53 23.08 14.94 -27.71
C ASP A 53 24.61 15.05 -27.60
N GLY A 54 25.27 13.92 -27.48
CA GLY A 54 26.74 13.86 -27.31
C GLY A 54 27.27 14.39 -25.96
N MET A 55 26.38 14.80 -25.06
CA MET A 55 26.71 15.19 -23.68
C MET A 55 26.16 14.13 -22.71
N GLY A 56 25.17 14.46 -21.89
CA GLY A 56 24.49 13.50 -21.03
C GLY A 56 23.68 12.44 -21.79
N THR A 57 23.40 12.67 -23.08
CA THR A 57 22.75 11.68 -23.97
C THR A 57 23.80 11.00 -24.85
N ALA A 58 23.87 9.68 -24.76
CA ALA A 58 24.75 8.85 -25.59
C ALA A 58 24.13 8.63 -26.98
N ASN A 59 24.60 9.34 -27.98
CA ASN A 59 24.06 9.31 -29.34
C ASN A 59 24.34 7.98 -30.10
N THR A 60 25.11 7.09 -29.53
CA THR A 60 25.45 5.77 -30.10
C THR A 60 24.60 4.62 -29.54
N ILE A 61 23.80 4.87 -28.49
CA ILE A 61 23.04 3.82 -27.78
C ILE A 61 21.57 3.92 -28.16
N THR A 62 21.11 2.96 -28.95
CA THR A 62 19.68 2.84 -29.33
C THR A 62 18.85 2.22 -28.21
N SER A 63 17.52 2.31 -28.29
CA SER A 63 16.62 1.62 -27.37
C SER A 63 16.89 0.11 -27.32
N LYS A 64 17.10 -0.51 -28.51
CA LYS A 64 17.45 -1.93 -28.62
C LYS A 64 18.81 -2.27 -27.99
N ALA A 65 19.73 -1.31 -27.94
CA ALA A 65 21.04 -1.47 -27.33
C ALA A 65 21.03 -1.14 -25.81
N GLY A 66 19.86 -0.85 -25.24
CA GLY A 66 19.68 -0.71 -23.81
C GLY A 66 19.55 0.74 -23.29
N SER A 67 19.36 1.76 -24.17
CA SER A 67 19.03 3.08 -23.64
C SER A 67 17.65 3.05 -22.98
N LEU A 68 17.51 3.82 -21.90
CA LEU A 68 16.28 3.91 -21.11
C LEU A 68 15.11 4.46 -21.94
N ASP A 69 13.89 4.12 -21.54
CA ASP A 69 12.68 4.76 -22.05
C ASP A 69 12.37 6.03 -21.25
N LEU A 70 12.61 5.99 -19.92
CA LEU A 70 12.43 7.11 -19.02
C LEU A 70 13.53 7.14 -17.96
N VAL A 71 14.01 8.33 -17.61
CA VAL A 71 14.90 8.56 -16.47
C VAL A 71 14.27 9.59 -15.52
N ILE A 72 14.26 9.29 -14.22
CA ILE A 72 13.95 10.24 -13.15
C ILE A 72 15.27 10.67 -12.54
N THR A 73 15.67 11.92 -12.79
CA THR A 73 17.00 12.41 -12.39
C THR A 73 17.01 12.94 -10.97
N ASN A 74 18.12 12.71 -10.26
CA ASN A 74 18.42 13.39 -9.00
C ASN A 74 17.29 13.34 -7.95
N VAL A 75 16.57 12.24 -7.83
CA VAL A 75 15.42 12.12 -6.95
C VAL A 75 15.80 11.62 -5.56
N THR A 76 15.12 12.09 -4.52
CA THR A 76 15.23 11.49 -3.18
C THR A 76 14.31 10.28 -3.09
N ILE A 77 14.88 9.11 -2.91
CA ILE A 77 14.15 7.85 -2.76
C ILE A 77 13.89 7.62 -1.27
N ILE A 78 12.66 7.32 -0.90
CA ILE A 78 12.28 6.77 0.40
C ILE A 78 11.70 5.38 0.14
N ASP A 79 12.41 4.35 0.56
CA ASP A 79 12.03 2.96 0.29
C ASP A 79 12.39 2.05 1.47
N PRO A 80 11.49 1.13 1.90
CA PRO A 80 11.69 0.29 3.08
C PRO A 80 12.97 -0.58 3.02
N VAL A 81 13.44 -0.92 1.83
CA VAL A 81 14.64 -1.74 1.60
C VAL A 81 15.88 -0.87 1.43
N LEU A 82 15.81 0.14 0.55
CA LEU A 82 16.95 0.99 0.21
C LEU A 82 17.29 2.04 1.27
N GLY A 83 16.33 2.40 2.13
CA GLY A 83 16.46 3.53 3.05
C GLY A 83 16.10 4.87 2.42
N VAL A 84 16.70 5.96 2.90
CA VAL A 84 16.55 7.30 2.37
C VAL A 84 17.80 7.67 1.59
N ILE A 85 17.71 7.60 0.27
CA ILE A 85 18.88 7.77 -0.60
C ILE A 85 18.62 8.75 -1.74
N LYS A 86 19.69 9.23 -2.33
CA LYS A 86 19.69 10.08 -3.53
C LYS A 86 20.23 9.31 -4.72
N ALA A 87 19.47 9.28 -5.83
CA ALA A 87 19.88 8.56 -7.04
C ALA A 87 19.12 9.05 -8.28
N ASP A 88 19.54 8.58 -9.44
CA ASP A 88 18.70 8.53 -10.63
C ASP A 88 18.01 7.17 -10.71
N VAL A 89 16.79 7.12 -11.24
CA VAL A 89 16.04 5.89 -11.47
C VAL A 89 15.69 5.78 -12.94
N GLY A 90 16.05 4.66 -13.55
CA GLY A 90 15.76 4.38 -14.95
C GLY A 90 14.62 3.39 -15.12
N VAL A 91 13.77 3.63 -16.12
CA VAL A 91 12.71 2.72 -16.52
C VAL A 91 12.96 2.24 -17.94
N LYS A 92 12.76 0.93 -18.16
CA LYS A 92 12.84 0.27 -19.45
C LYS A 92 11.77 -0.80 -19.56
N ASP A 93 11.01 -0.79 -20.65
CA ASP A 93 9.96 -1.77 -20.95
C ASP A 93 8.99 -1.97 -19.75
N GLY A 94 8.61 -0.86 -19.10
CA GLY A 94 7.67 -0.84 -17.97
C GLY A 94 8.24 -1.28 -16.62
N LYS A 95 9.54 -1.59 -16.54
CA LYS A 95 10.22 -2.06 -15.33
C LYS A 95 11.30 -1.10 -14.88
N ILE A 96 11.64 -1.16 -13.59
CA ILE A 96 12.79 -0.46 -13.03
C ILE A 96 14.06 -1.12 -13.59
N ALA A 97 14.80 -0.40 -14.43
CA ALA A 97 16.00 -0.89 -15.07
C ALA A 97 17.26 -0.69 -14.22
N GLY A 98 17.25 0.33 -13.35
CA GLY A 98 18.39 0.62 -12.51
C GLY A 98 18.13 1.75 -11.52
N ILE A 99 18.97 1.81 -10.48
CA ILE A 99 19.02 2.83 -9.44
C ILE A 99 20.48 3.17 -9.24
N GLY A 100 20.86 4.44 -9.41
CA GLY A 100 22.25 4.84 -9.33
C GLY A 100 22.51 6.17 -10.03
N LYS A 101 23.53 6.22 -10.88
CA LYS A 101 23.83 7.37 -11.73
C LYS A 101 23.48 7.08 -13.18
N ALA A 102 22.59 7.89 -13.75
CA ALA A 102 22.28 7.86 -15.18
C ALA A 102 23.22 8.75 -16.00
N GLY A 103 23.22 8.57 -17.31
CA GLY A 103 23.93 9.46 -18.23
C GLY A 103 24.56 8.76 -19.43
N ASN A 104 25.53 9.42 -20.02
CA ASN A 104 26.29 8.97 -21.16
C ASN A 104 27.61 8.31 -20.70
N PRO A 105 27.74 6.98 -20.79
CA PRO A 105 28.92 6.29 -20.29
C PRO A 105 30.20 6.60 -21.10
N ASN A 106 30.08 7.22 -22.29
CA ASN A 106 31.24 7.54 -23.13
C ASN A 106 32.03 8.75 -22.60
N ILE A 107 31.38 9.65 -21.83
CA ILE A 107 32.00 10.89 -21.37
C ILE A 107 31.77 11.19 -19.89
N MET A 108 30.79 10.57 -19.24
CA MET A 108 30.48 10.76 -17.83
C MET A 108 31.04 9.63 -16.98
N GLN A 109 31.54 9.97 -15.78
CA GLN A 109 32.09 8.99 -14.86
C GLN A 109 31.00 8.28 -14.06
N GLY A 110 31.23 7.00 -13.75
CA GLY A 110 30.42 6.23 -12.82
C GLY A 110 28.96 6.00 -13.24
N VAL A 111 28.66 6.11 -14.53
CA VAL A 111 27.33 5.78 -15.07
C VAL A 111 27.04 4.30 -14.79
N THR A 112 25.91 4.04 -14.13
CA THR A 112 25.44 2.67 -13.88
C THR A 112 25.13 1.99 -15.23
N PRO A 113 25.62 0.77 -15.50
CA PRO A 113 25.54 0.16 -16.83
C PRO A 113 24.12 0.08 -17.42
N THR A 114 23.10 -0.06 -16.56
CA THR A 114 21.69 -0.12 -16.97
C THR A 114 21.00 1.25 -17.03
N LEU A 115 21.71 2.34 -16.73
CA LEU A 115 21.17 3.69 -16.68
C LEU A 115 21.69 4.59 -17.81
N CYS A 116 21.93 4.00 -18.98
CA CYS A 116 22.37 4.77 -20.15
C CYS A 116 21.21 5.61 -20.70
N THR A 117 21.38 6.92 -20.75
CA THR A 117 20.47 7.83 -21.45
C THR A 117 20.85 7.92 -22.94
N GLY A 118 19.87 7.76 -23.80
CA GLY A 118 20.03 7.82 -25.25
C GLY A 118 18.96 8.69 -25.91
N PRO A 119 18.92 8.76 -27.27
CA PRO A 119 17.92 9.54 -27.98
C PRO A 119 16.47 9.09 -27.75
N SER A 120 16.26 7.86 -27.28
CA SER A 120 14.94 7.30 -26.93
C SER A 120 14.52 7.53 -25.48
N THR A 121 15.36 8.19 -24.68
CA THR A 121 15.10 8.39 -23.25
C THR A 121 14.36 9.72 -23.02
N ASP A 122 13.18 9.66 -22.42
CA ASP A 122 12.51 10.84 -21.84
C ASP A 122 12.96 11.07 -20.39
N ALA A 123 12.74 12.27 -19.84
CA ALA A 123 13.27 12.66 -18.55
C ALA A 123 12.24 13.33 -17.66
N ILE A 124 12.25 12.97 -16.37
CA ILE A 124 11.55 13.65 -15.28
C ILE A 124 12.60 14.25 -14.35
N SER A 125 12.53 15.56 -14.13
CA SER A 125 13.37 16.27 -13.17
C SER A 125 12.91 15.95 -11.74
N GLY A 126 13.72 15.16 -11.03
CA GLY A 126 13.46 14.70 -9.67
C GLY A 126 14.20 15.46 -8.58
N GLU A 127 14.94 16.54 -8.91
CA GLU A 127 15.90 17.23 -8.04
C GLU A 127 15.35 17.60 -6.67
N HIS A 128 14.10 18.03 -6.60
CA HIS A 128 13.41 18.45 -5.37
C HIS A 128 12.20 17.58 -5.04
N LEU A 129 12.12 16.38 -5.61
CA LEU A 129 11.02 15.47 -5.40
C LEU A 129 11.45 14.27 -4.53
N ILE A 130 10.44 13.67 -3.91
CA ILE A 130 10.53 12.37 -3.24
C ILE A 130 9.93 11.32 -4.18
N LEU A 131 10.57 10.16 -4.28
CA LEU A 131 10.08 8.99 -4.98
C LEU A 131 9.83 7.86 -3.98
N THR A 132 8.65 7.26 -4.04
CA THR A 132 8.30 6.04 -3.32
C THR A 132 7.78 4.97 -4.28
N ALA A 133 7.80 3.72 -3.87
CA ALA A 133 6.94 2.73 -4.49
C ALA A 133 5.47 3.13 -4.30
N ALA A 134 4.60 2.73 -5.22
CA ALA A 134 3.17 2.96 -5.09
C ALA A 134 2.56 2.08 -3.99
N GLY A 135 1.48 2.59 -3.38
CA GLY A 135 0.77 1.89 -2.31
C GLY A 135 -0.03 0.71 -2.82
N ILE A 136 -0.25 -0.24 -1.91
CA ILE A 136 -1.05 -1.45 -2.10
C ILE A 136 -2.06 -1.51 -0.97
N ASP A 137 -3.34 -1.61 -1.32
CA ASP A 137 -4.43 -1.77 -0.36
C ASP A 137 -4.97 -3.20 -0.42
N GLY A 138 -4.79 -3.93 0.66
CA GLY A 138 -5.16 -5.35 0.77
C GLY A 138 -6.55 -5.59 1.38
N HIS A 139 -7.36 -4.55 1.57
CA HIS A 139 -8.71 -4.67 2.15
C HIS A 139 -9.66 -3.66 1.50
N VAL A 140 -10.34 -4.08 0.44
CA VAL A 140 -11.20 -3.20 -0.37
C VAL A 140 -12.51 -3.89 -0.72
N HIS A 141 -13.64 -3.16 -0.54
CA HIS A 141 -14.95 -3.55 -1.03
C HIS A 141 -15.17 -3.00 -2.44
N PHE A 142 -15.38 -3.87 -3.41
CA PHE A 142 -15.62 -3.47 -4.80
C PHE A 142 -17.10 -3.14 -5.03
N ILE A 143 -17.57 -2.03 -4.43
CA ILE A 143 -18.92 -1.50 -4.57
C ILE A 143 -19.03 -0.62 -5.82
N SER A 144 -18.11 0.33 -5.97
CA SER A 144 -18.08 1.28 -7.07
C SER A 144 -16.71 1.30 -7.76
N PRO A 145 -16.64 1.20 -9.10
CA PRO A 145 -15.36 1.21 -9.81
C PRO A 145 -14.63 2.55 -9.74
N GLN A 146 -15.33 3.65 -9.43
CA GLN A 146 -14.73 4.99 -9.35
C GLN A 146 -13.66 5.10 -8.28
N GLN A 147 -13.67 4.28 -7.24
CA GLN A 147 -12.62 4.25 -6.22
C GLN A 147 -11.21 4.02 -6.81
N ALA A 148 -11.11 3.45 -8.03
CA ALA A 148 -9.84 3.32 -8.75
C ALA A 148 -9.17 4.67 -9.00
N TYR A 149 -9.94 5.71 -9.22
CA TYR A 149 -9.44 7.08 -9.44
C TYR A 149 -9.05 7.77 -8.14
N ASP A 150 -9.78 7.48 -7.06
CA ASP A 150 -9.45 7.98 -5.72
C ASP A 150 -8.15 7.36 -5.21
N CYS A 151 -7.94 6.06 -5.43
CA CYS A 151 -6.70 5.40 -5.03
C CYS A 151 -5.49 5.96 -5.79
N LEU A 152 -5.59 6.16 -7.12
CA LEU A 152 -4.52 6.77 -7.92
C LEU A 152 -4.24 8.22 -7.48
N SER A 153 -5.29 8.97 -7.11
CA SER A 153 -5.14 10.33 -6.63
C SER A 153 -4.41 10.44 -5.28
N ASN A 154 -4.27 9.32 -4.57
CA ASN A 154 -3.50 9.22 -3.32
C ASN A 154 -2.21 8.38 -3.44
N GLY A 155 -1.84 7.93 -4.63
CA GLY A 155 -0.59 7.18 -4.86
C GLY A 155 -0.70 5.67 -4.62
N ILE A 156 -1.91 5.12 -4.54
CA ILE A 156 -2.17 3.67 -4.49
C ILE A 156 -2.44 3.18 -5.91
N THR A 157 -1.76 2.12 -6.35
CA THR A 157 -1.91 1.55 -7.69
C THR A 157 -2.45 0.12 -7.69
N THR A 158 -2.62 -0.46 -6.51
CA THR A 158 -3.02 -1.87 -6.37
C THR A 158 -4.10 -2.03 -5.31
N LEU A 159 -5.20 -2.69 -5.69
CA LEU A 159 -6.31 -3.03 -4.81
C LEU A 159 -6.52 -4.54 -4.79
N ILE A 160 -6.55 -5.11 -3.59
CA ILE A 160 -6.91 -6.51 -3.35
C ILE A 160 -8.10 -6.56 -2.39
N GLY A 161 -9.14 -7.28 -2.79
CA GLY A 161 -10.37 -7.33 -2.02
C GLY A 161 -11.46 -8.13 -2.74
N GLY A 162 -12.72 -7.78 -2.52
CA GLY A 162 -13.82 -8.49 -3.17
C GLY A 162 -15.10 -7.69 -3.24
N GLY A 163 -16.03 -8.19 -4.03
CA GLY A 163 -17.34 -7.60 -4.28
C GLY A 163 -17.75 -7.65 -5.73
N ILE A 164 -19.00 -7.29 -6.01
CA ILE A 164 -19.60 -7.30 -7.35
C ILE A 164 -20.53 -6.08 -7.56
N GLY A 165 -20.28 -5.00 -6.85
CA GLY A 165 -21.19 -3.85 -6.83
C GLY A 165 -21.93 -3.72 -5.49
N PRO A 166 -22.93 -2.84 -5.36
CA PRO A 166 -23.61 -2.51 -4.10
C PRO A 166 -24.63 -3.59 -3.67
N THR A 167 -24.18 -4.82 -3.49
CA THR A 167 -24.96 -5.89 -2.86
C THR A 167 -24.71 -5.90 -1.36
N ASP A 168 -25.66 -6.40 -0.56
CA ASP A 168 -25.49 -6.51 0.88
C ASP A 168 -24.26 -7.36 1.24
N GLY A 169 -24.03 -8.44 0.49
CA GLY A 169 -22.82 -9.27 0.65
C GLY A 169 -21.53 -8.52 0.35
N THR A 170 -21.50 -7.60 -0.62
CA THR A 170 -20.33 -6.74 -0.88
C THR A 170 -20.22 -5.62 0.14
N ASN A 171 -21.35 -5.03 0.57
CA ASN A 171 -21.35 -3.96 1.58
C ASN A 171 -20.77 -4.45 2.91
N GLY A 172 -21.16 -5.64 3.37
CA GLY A 172 -20.65 -6.23 4.60
C GLY A 172 -19.29 -6.91 4.47
N THR A 173 -18.94 -7.43 3.28
CA THR A 173 -17.76 -8.31 3.11
C THR A 173 -16.93 -7.99 1.88
N THR A 174 -15.65 -8.30 1.90
CA THR A 174 -14.71 -8.15 0.77
C THR A 174 -14.63 -9.45 -0.04
N ILE A 175 -15.76 -9.96 -0.52
CA ILE A 175 -15.85 -11.28 -1.14
C ILE A 175 -16.45 -11.20 -2.54
N THR A 176 -15.77 -11.77 -3.52
CA THR A 176 -16.31 -12.05 -4.86
C THR A 176 -16.64 -13.54 -4.93
N SER A 177 -17.94 -13.87 -4.77
CA SER A 177 -18.38 -15.25 -4.58
C SER A 177 -18.58 -16.00 -5.91
N GLY A 178 -17.89 -17.12 -6.07
CA GLY A 178 -18.14 -18.11 -7.11
C GLY A 178 -17.54 -17.79 -8.47
N PRO A 179 -17.44 -18.82 -9.34
CA PRO A 179 -16.69 -18.74 -10.60
C PRO A 179 -17.23 -17.70 -11.58
N TRP A 180 -18.56 -17.58 -11.71
CA TRP A 180 -19.17 -16.63 -12.65
C TRP A 180 -18.84 -15.18 -12.27
N ASN A 181 -19.00 -14.83 -10.99
CA ASN A 181 -18.72 -13.47 -10.50
C ASN A 181 -17.23 -13.12 -10.62
N LEU A 182 -16.33 -14.04 -10.28
CA LEU A 182 -14.88 -13.84 -10.40
C LEU A 182 -14.50 -13.51 -11.86
N GLN A 183 -14.97 -14.31 -12.82
CA GLN A 183 -14.68 -14.09 -14.23
C GLN A 183 -15.27 -12.76 -14.74
N LYS A 184 -16.50 -12.41 -14.32
CA LYS A 184 -17.13 -11.15 -14.71
C LYS A 184 -16.43 -9.93 -14.11
N MET A 185 -15.96 -10.02 -12.86
CA MET A 185 -15.18 -8.94 -12.27
C MET A 185 -13.82 -8.78 -12.96
N LEU A 186 -13.12 -9.86 -13.30
CA LEU A 186 -11.90 -9.78 -14.09
C LEU A 186 -12.13 -9.11 -15.46
N GLN A 187 -13.24 -9.44 -16.15
CA GLN A 187 -13.61 -8.82 -17.43
C GLN A 187 -13.98 -7.34 -17.28
N SER A 188 -14.79 -7.01 -16.27
CA SER A 188 -15.31 -5.65 -16.07
C SER A 188 -14.24 -4.63 -15.71
N THR A 189 -13.13 -5.08 -15.15
CA THR A 189 -12.06 -4.20 -14.68
C THR A 189 -10.93 -3.96 -15.69
N GLU A 190 -11.03 -4.48 -16.91
CA GLU A 190 -10.04 -4.22 -17.97
C GLU A 190 -9.81 -2.72 -18.19
N GLY A 191 -10.88 -1.92 -18.10
CA GLY A 191 -10.85 -0.47 -18.26
C GLY A 191 -10.37 0.33 -17.06
N LEU A 192 -9.94 -0.29 -15.96
CA LEU A 192 -9.48 0.40 -14.76
C LEU A 192 -7.95 0.48 -14.71
N PRO A 193 -7.38 1.69 -14.55
CA PRO A 193 -5.93 1.93 -14.66
C PRO A 193 -5.14 1.56 -13.39
N ILE A 194 -5.46 0.41 -12.78
CA ILE A 194 -4.86 -0.10 -11.54
C ILE A 194 -4.64 -1.61 -11.60
N ASN A 195 -3.78 -2.14 -10.71
CA ASN A 195 -3.68 -3.57 -10.47
C ASN A 195 -4.81 -4.03 -9.56
N MET A 196 -5.35 -5.22 -9.80
CA MET A 196 -6.45 -5.75 -8.98
C MET A 196 -6.31 -7.25 -8.72
N GLY A 197 -6.74 -7.67 -7.51
CA GLY A 197 -6.90 -9.07 -7.13
C GLY A 197 -8.24 -9.29 -6.44
N PHE A 198 -8.90 -10.43 -6.72
CA PHE A 198 -10.21 -10.75 -6.18
C PHE A 198 -10.12 -11.91 -5.20
N LEU A 199 -10.63 -11.68 -3.98
CA LEU A 199 -10.73 -12.69 -2.94
C LEU A 199 -12.05 -13.45 -3.08
N ALA A 200 -11.95 -14.76 -3.17
CA ALA A 200 -13.08 -15.67 -3.22
C ALA A 200 -13.69 -15.87 -1.83
N LYS A 201 -14.89 -16.46 -1.81
CA LYS A 201 -15.60 -16.81 -0.58
C LYS A 201 -14.93 -18.01 0.11
N GLY A 202 -14.29 -17.74 1.25
CA GLY A 202 -13.67 -18.77 2.10
C GLY A 202 -14.66 -19.44 3.07
N ASN A 203 -15.87 -18.92 3.19
CA ASN A 203 -16.90 -19.44 4.08
C ASN A 203 -17.57 -20.71 3.51
N SER A 204 -16.83 -21.82 3.53
CA SER A 204 -17.31 -23.16 3.19
C SER A 204 -16.52 -24.21 3.95
N SER A 205 -17.20 -25.24 4.44
CA SER A 205 -16.59 -26.42 5.04
C SER A 205 -16.35 -27.57 4.02
N MET A 206 -16.60 -27.31 2.72
CA MET A 206 -16.46 -28.29 1.65
C MET A 206 -15.37 -27.89 0.66
N GLN A 207 -14.44 -28.79 0.39
CA GLN A 207 -13.28 -28.52 -0.46
C GLN A 207 -13.64 -28.17 -1.91
N ASP A 208 -14.60 -28.90 -2.50
CA ASP A 208 -14.97 -28.71 -3.92
C ASP A 208 -15.49 -27.30 -4.20
N THR A 209 -16.24 -26.71 -3.26
CA THR A 209 -16.78 -25.33 -3.40
C THR A 209 -15.73 -24.25 -3.20
N LEU A 210 -14.62 -24.57 -2.56
CA LEU A 210 -13.46 -23.68 -2.46
C LEU A 210 -12.60 -23.80 -3.73
N GLU A 211 -12.33 -25.03 -4.17
CA GLU A 211 -11.49 -25.32 -5.32
C GLU A 211 -12.05 -24.72 -6.62
N GLU A 212 -13.36 -24.81 -6.87
CA GLU A 212 -13.98 -24.24 -8.07
C GLU A 212 -13.73 -22.74 -8.24
N GLN A 213 -13.54 -22.00 -7.13
CA GLN A 213 -13.23 -20.57 -7.16
C GLN A 213 -11.74 -20.31 -7.42
N MET A 214 -10.86 -21.18 -6.91
CA MET A 214 -9.42 -21.07 -7.15
C MET A 214 -9.03 -21.30 -8.61
N VAL A 215 -9.77 -22.16 -9.32
CA VAL A 215 -9.55 -22.38 -10.76
C VAL A 215 -10.31 -21.39 -11.66
N ALA A 216 -11.00 -20.41 -11.07
CA ALA A 216 -11.87 -19.46 -11.80
C ALA A 216 -11.39 -17.99 -11.77
N GLY A 217 -10.25 -17.69 -11.16
CA GLY A 217 -9.66 -16.36 -11.19
C GLY A 217 -9.47 -15.69 -9.84
N ALA A 218 -9.68 -16.40 -8.73
CA ALA A 218 -9.39 -15.85 -7.40
C ALA A 218 -7.88 -15.78 -7.14
N CYS A 219 -7.42 -14.76 -6.39
CA CYS A 219 -6.05 -14.64 -5.92
C CYS A 219 -5.86 -15.03 -4.44
N GLY A 220 -6.94 -15.38 -3.76
CA GLY A 220 -6.97 -15.74 -2.35
C GLY A 220 -8.38 -15.92 -1.85
N PHE A 221 -8.51 -16.14 -0.56
CA PHE A 221 -9.80 -16.27 0.11
C PHE A 221 -10.05 -15.14 1.10
N LYS A 222 -11.32 -14.80 1.29
CA LYS A 222 -11.81 -14.02 2.42
C LYS A 222 -12.82 -14.84 3.20
N ILE A 223 -12.63 -14.90 4.52
CA ILE A 223 -13.62 -15.41 5.49
C ILE A 223 -14.22 -14.23 6.24
N HIS A 224 -15.54 -14.21 6.41
CA HIS A 224 -16.25 -13.14 7.09
C HIS A 224 -17.40 -13.70 7.95
N GLU A 225 -17.61 -13.13 9.14
CA GLU A 225 -18.64 -13.59 10.09
C GLU A 225 -20.06 -13.57 9.50
N ASP A 226 -20.42 -12.56 8.69
CA ASP A 226 -21.74 -12.46 8.07
C ASP A 226 -22.08 -13.69 7.19
N TRP A 227 -21.07 -14.45 6.76
CA TRP A 227 -21.22 -15.71 6.02
C TRP A 227 -20.96 -16.96 6.88
N GLY A 228 -20.69 -16.79 8.19
CA GLY A 228 -20.39 -17.85 9.13
C GLY A 228 -18.90 -18.23 9.17
N SER A 229 -18.08 -17.52 9.96
CA SER A 229 -16.67 -17.83 10.19
C SER A 229 -16.48 -18.92 11.27
N THR A 230 -17.09 -20.09 11.04
CA THR A 230 -17.01 -21.23 11.97
C THR A 230 -15.65 -21.93 11.91
N PRO A 231 -15.21 -22.62 12.98
CA PRO A 231 -13.97 -23.40 12.97
C PRO A 231 -13.88 -24.41 11.82
N ALA A 232 -15.01 -24.99 11.39
CA ALA A 232 -15.03 -25.93 10.27
C ALA A 232 -14.75 -25.22 8.93
N ALA A 233 -15.36 -24.06 8.70
CA ALA A 233 -15.11 -23.26 7.49
C ALA A 233 -13.66 -22.74 7.47
N ILE A 234 -13.14 -22.26 8.60
CA ILE A 234 -11.75 -21.78 8.71
C ILE A 234 -10.79 -22.92 8.36
N ARG A 235 -10.91 -24.10 8.98
CA ARG A 235 -10.02 -25.24 8.68
C ARG A 235 -10.05 -25.64 7.21
N ALA A 236 -11.24 -25.80 6.63
CA ALA A 236 -11.38 -26.19 5.23
C ALA A 236 -10.76 -25.15 4.27
N CYS A 237 -10.98 -23.86 4.54
CA CYS A 237 -10.40 -22.77 3.76
C CYS A 237 -8.87 -22.74 3.86
N MET A 238 -8.31 -22.87 5.06
CA MET A 238 -6.86 -22.89 5.29
C MET A 238 -6.19 -24.08 4.57
N GLU A 239 -6.79 -25.28 4.62
CA GLU A 239 -6.31 -26.45 3.90
C GLU A 239 -6.35 -26.26 2.37
N ASN A 240 -7.38 -25.61 1.84
CA ASN A 240 -7.45 -25.29 0.41
C ASN A 240 -6.39 -24.25 0.02
N ALA A 241 -6.22 -23.22 0.84
CA ALA A 241 -5.20 -22.20 0.63
C ALA A 241 -3.78 -22.78 0.63
N ASP A 242 -3.49 -23.75 1.51
CA ASP A 242 -2.19 -24.42 1.56
C ASP A 242 -1.89 -25.17 0.25
N ARG A 243 -2.90 -25.81 -0.36
CA ARG A 243 -2.72 -26.52 -1.64
C ARG A 243 -2.49 -25.57 -2.82
N ASN A 244 -3.11 -24.39 -2.78
CA ASN A 244 -3.10 -23.42 -3.87
C ASN A 244 -2.06 -22.30 -3.70
N ASP A 245 -1.30 -22.30 -2.60
CA ASP A 245 -0.34 -21.25 -2.21
C ASP A 245 -0.92 -19.84 -2.32
N VAL A 246 -2.11 -19.63 -1.72
CA VAL A 246 -2.82 -18.34 -1.72
C VAL A 246 -3.06 -17.85 -0.30
N GLN A 247 -3.24 -16.52 -0.15
CA GLN A 247 -3.53 -15.93 1.16
C GLN A 247 -4.99 -16.14 1.56
N VAL A 248 -5.21 -16.27 2.88
CA VAL A 248 -6.53 -16.16 3.50
C VAL A 248 -6.59 -14.90 4.33
N ALA A 249 -7.54 -14.03 4.04
CA ALA A 249 -7.88 -12.88 4.87
C ALA A 249 -9.12 -13.21 5.71
N ILE A 250 -9.12 -12.81 6.99
CA ILE A 250 -10.22 -13.11 7.88
C ILE A 250 -10.74 -11.87 8.64
N HIS A 251 -12.06 -11.72 8.65
CA HIS A 251 -12.84 -10.99 9.62
C HIS A 251 -13.43 -12.04 10.57
N THR A 252 -12.97 -12.06 11.82
CA THR A 252 -13.35 -13.08 12.79
C THR A 252 -14.74 -12.84 13.39
N ASP A 253 -15.24 -13.78 14.16
CA ASP A 253 -16.59 -13.82 14.71
C ASP A 253 -16.75 -12.87 15.90
N THR A 254 -17.29 -11.69 15.69
CA THR A 254 -17.49 -10.65 16.72
C THR A 254 -18.40 -11.14 17.85
N LEU A 255 -19.46 -11.88 17.52
CA LEU A 255 -20.45 -12.34 18.48
C LEU A 255 -20.05 -13.63 19.20
N ASN A 256 -18.92 -14.23 18.84
CA ASN A 256 -18.46 -15.52 19.39
C ASN A 256 -19.48 -16.65 19.18
N GLU A 257 -20.25 -16.63 18.09
CA GLU A 257 -21.28 -17.65 17.77
C GLU A 257 -20.67 -19.00 17.45
N GLY A 258 -19.52 -19.03 16.77
CA GLY A 258 -18.77 -20.23 16.43
C GLY A 258 -17.74 -20.65 17.47
N GLY A 259 -17.59 -19.89 18.54
CA GLY A 259 -16.59 -20.06 19.58
C GLY A 259 -15.82 -18.77 19.86
N TYR A 260 -14.94 -18.78 20.83
CA TYR A 260 -14.09 -17.65 21.18
C TYR A 260 -12.84 -17.57 20.29
N VAL A 261 -12.01 -16.56 20.51
CA VAL A 261 -10.78 -16.36 19.71
C VAL A 261 -9.85 -17.59 19.77
N GLU A 262 -9.84 -18.33 20.87
CA GLU A 262 -9.09 -19.59 21.01
C GLU A 262 -9.55 -20.67 20.02
N ASP A 263 -10.85 -20.77 19.77
CA ASP A 263 -11.39 -21.73 18.79
C ASP A 263 -10.98 -21.36 17.35
N THR A 264 -10.98 -20.05 17.06
CA THR A 264 -10.46 -19.54 15.78
C THR A 264 -8.95 -19.79 15.65
N ILE A 265 -8.15 -19.51 16.69
CA ILE A 265 -6.71 -19.82 16.72
C ILE A 265 -6.46 -21.32 16.50
N ALA A 266 -7.22 -22.18 17.18
CA ALA A 266 -7.14 -23.64 17.01
C ALA A 266 -7.54 -24.09 15.60
N ALA A 267 -8.50 -23.40 14.96
CA ALA A 267 -8.90 -23.70 13.58
C ALA A 267 -7.87 -23.27 12.53
N ILE A 268 -7.16 -22.17 12.77
CA ILE A 268 -6.03 -21.71 11.95
C ILE A 268 -4.85 -22.70 12.05
N ASP A 269 -4.63 -23.30 13.21
CA ASP A 269 -3.65 -24.36 13.46
C ASP A 269 -2.22 -23.99 13.03
N GLY A 270 -1.77 -22.79 13.41
CA GLY A 270 -0.43 -22.29 13.12
C GLY A 270 -0.14 -21.93 11.65
N ARG A 271 -1.13 -22.03 10.77
CA ARG A 271 -1.00 -21.65 9.34
C ARG A 271 -0.97 -20.13 9.17
N THR A 272 -0.29 -19.67 8.14
CA THR A 272 -0.22 -18.24 7.80
C THR A 272 -1.60 -17.67 7.45
N ILE A 273 -1.97 -16.56 8.09
CA ILE A 273 -3.25 -15.88 7.87
C ILE A 273 -3.11 -14.36 7.99
N HIS A 274 -3.85 -13.61 7.16
CA HIS A 274 -3.97 -12.17 7.26
C HIS A 274 -5.23 -11.80 8.06
N THR A 275 -5.08 -11.18 9.22
CA THR A 275 -6.21 -10.71 10.02
C THR A 275 -6.51 -9.25 9.69
N TYR A 276 -7.76 -8.98 9.29
CA TYR A 276 -8.25 -7.64 9.00
C TYR A 276 -8.60 -6.90 10.30
N HIS A 277 -8.49 -5.56 10.28
CA HIS A 277 -8.87 -4.69 11.41
C HIS A 277 -8.69 -5.38 12.77
N THR A 278 -7.46 -5.86 13.00
CA THR A 278 -7.09 -6.70 14.17
C THR A 278 -7.34 -6.01 15.51
N GLU A 279 -7.53 -4.69 15.50
CA GLU A 279 -7.96 -3.90 16.66
C GLU A 279 -9.37 -4.27 17.13
N GLY A 280 -10.28 -4.61 16.22
CA GLY A 280 -11.62 -5.09 16.53
C GLY A 280 -12.77 -4.13 16.17
N ALA A 281 -12.56 -2.83 15.96
CA ALA A 281 -13.66 -1.90 15.62
C ALA A 281 -14.27 -2.23 14.25
N GLY A 282 -13.46 -2.65 13.28
CA GLY A 282 -13.92 -3.17 11.99
C GLY A 282 -14.65 -4.51 12.11
N GLY A 283 -14.52 -5.21 13.23
CA GLY A 283 -15.12 -6.50 13.57
C GLY A 283 -14.10 -7.55 13.97
N GLY A 284 -14.49 -8.42 14.86
CA GLY A 284 -13.68 -9.51 15.35
C GLY A 284 -13.96 -9.87 16.80
N HIS A 285 -13.47 -11.04 17.22
CA HIS A 285 -13.71 -11.57 18.55
C HIS A 285 -13.56 -10.54 19.66
N ALA A 286 -14.64 -10.34 20.40
CA ALA A 286 -14.64 -9.51 21.59
C ALA A 286 -14.40 -10.37 22.84
N PRO A 287 -13.58 -9.89 23.79
CA PRO A 287 -12.95 -8.57 23.85
C PRO A 287 -11.52 -8.52 23.31
N ASP A 288 -10.92 -9.64 22.91
CA ASP A 288 -9.48 -9.84 22.96
C ASP A 288 -8.84 -10.32 21.63
N LEU A 289 -9.46 -10.01 20.51
CA LEU A 289 -8.89 -10.31 19.17
C LEU A 289 -7.43 -9.83 19.05
N LEU A 290 -7.10 -8.67 19.62
CA LEU A 290 -5.74 -8.08 19.53
C LEU A 290 -4.62 -9.04 19.91
N LYS A 291 -4.87 -10.05 20.77
CA LYS A 291 -3.84 -11.00 21.19
C LYS A 291 -3.28 -11.84 20.03
N VAL A 292 -4.02 -12.01 18.92
CA VAL A 292 -3.52 -12.74 17.76
C VAL A 292 -2.33 -12.04 17.10
N ALA A 293 -2.17 -10.73 17.30
CA ALA A 293 -1.03 -9.96 16.78
C ALA A 293 0.32 -10.36 17.41
N SER A 294 0.32 -11.10 18.52
CA SER A 294 1.51 -11.71 19.12
C SER A 294 1.97 -12.98 18.40
N MET A 295 1.15 -13.56 17.52
CA MET A 295 1.43 -14.86 16.90
C MET A 295 2.31 -14.71 15.66
N ALA A 296 3.30 -15.57 15.53
CA ALA A 296 4.26 -15.52 14.41
C ALA A 296 3.62 -15.78 13.03
N ASN A 297 2.57 -16.60 12.98
CA ASN A 297 1.86 -16.97 11.75
C ASN A 297 0.74 -15.99 11.36
N VAL A 298 0.46 -14.98 12.17
CA VAL A 298 -0.58 -13.97 11.92
C VAL A 298 0.04 -12.72 11.34
N LEU A 299 -0.47 -12.27 10.20
CA LEU A 299 -0.07 -11.03 9.54
C LEU A 299 -1.19 -10.00 9.77
N PRO A 300 -1.11 -9.17 10.83
CA PRO A 300 -2.20 -8.29 11.22
C PRO A 300 -2.22 -7.00 10.41
N SER A 301 -3.41 -6.51 10.10
CA SER A 301 -3.62 -5.19 9.51
C SER A 301 -4.62 -4.34 10.30
N SER A 302 -4.49 -3.04 10.15
CA SER A 302 -5.45 -2.03 10.57
C SER A 302 -6.18 -1.45 9.38
N THR A 303 -7.32 -0.82 9.65
CA THR A 303 -8.06 -0.03 8.66
C THR A 303 -7.96 1.47 8.99
N ASN A 304 -7.95 2.31 7.95
CA ASN A 304 -7.60 3.72 8.12
C ASN A 304 -8.56 4.57 8.96
N PRO A 305 -9.86 4.24 9.17
CA PRO A 305 -10.72 5.05 10.03
C PRO A 305 -10.33 5.06 11.51
N THR A 306 -9.68 4.01 12.01
CA THR A 306 -9.18 3.96 13.39
C THR A 306 -7.87 4.72 13.58
N LEU A 307 -7.25 5.20 12.48
CA LEU A 307 -5.89 5.75 12.44
C LEU A 307 -5.86 7.24 12.08
N PRO A 308 -5.20 8.04 12.92
CA PRO A 308 -4.89 7.76 14.32
C PRO A 308 -6.15 7.88 15.19
N PHE A 309 -6.13 7.25 16.37
CA PHE A 309 -7.21 7.38 17.35
C PHE A 309 -7.45 8.85 17.70
N GLY A 310 -8.65 9.33 17.45
CA GLY A 310 -9.05 10.72 17.59
C GLY A 310 -10.32 10.91 18.42
N ILE A 311 -10.60 12.14 18.81
CA ILE A 311 -11.75 12.46 19.67
C ILE A 311 -13.11 12.10 19.06
N ASN A 312 -13.19 11.96 17.73
CA ASN A 312 -14.43 11.63 17.00
C ASN A 312 -14.46 10.18 16.48
N SER A 313 -13.37 9.41 16.66
CA SER A 313 -13.23 8.09 16.03
C SER A 313 -14.38 7.14 16.40
N GLN A 314 -14.83 7.15 17.65
CA GLN A 314 -15.89 6.26 18.12
C GLN A 314 -17.22 6.55 17.44
N ALA A 315 -17.64 7.82 17.38
CA ALA A 315 -18.91 8.20 16.76
C ALA A 315 -18.92 7.91 15.26
N GLU A 316 -17.79 8.20 14.57
CA GLU A 316 -17.63 7.91 13.14
C GLU A 316 -17.73 6.40 12.86
N LEU A 317 -17.04 5.58 13.65
CA LEU A 317 -17.05 4.12 13.50
C LEU A 317 -18.42 3.52 13.78
N PHE A 318 -19.12 3.99 14.81
CA PHE A 318 -20.47 3.53 15.13
C PHE A 318 -21.43 3.72 13.94
N ASP A 319 -21.46 4.92 13.36
CA ASP A 319 -22.30 5.22 12.20
C ASP A 319 -21.94 4.34 10.98
N MET A 320 -20.65 4.12 10.75
CA MET A 320 -20.20 3.24 9.66
C MET A 320 -20.65 1.80 9.86
N ILE A 321 -20.54 1.25 11.08
CA ILE A 321 -21.00 -0.11 11.41
C ILE A 321 -22.49 -0.27 11.15
N MET A 322 -23.30 0.68 11.63
CA MET A 322 -24.75 0.64 11.43
C MET A 322 -25.13 0.56 9.94
N VAL A 323 -24.41 1.26 9.08
CA VAL A 323 -24.69 1.29 7.64
C VAL A 323 -24.14 0.05 6.93
N CYS A 324 -22.87 -0.32 7.14
CA CYS A 324 -22.22 -1.37 6.35
C CYS A 324 -22.80 -2.77 6.65
N HIS A 325 -23.24 -3.03 7.88
CA HIS A 325 -23.86 -4.30 8.28
C HIS A 325 -25.40 -4.31 8.16
N ASN A 326 -25.98 -3.30 7.48
CA ASN A 326 -27.43 -3.19 7.28
C ASN A 326 -28.22 -3.25 8.62
N LEU A 327 -27.69 -2.61 9.66
CA LEU A 327 -28.29 -2.56 10.98
C LEU A 327 -29.39 -1.49 11.08
N ASN A 328 -30.35 -1.73 11.96
CA ASN A 328 -31.47 -0.82 12.18
C ASN A 328 -31.37 -0.13 13.55
N PRO A 329 -31.27 1.21 13.64
CA PRO A 329 -31.15 1.92 14.92
C PRO A 329 -32.40 1.81 15.81
N LEU A 330 -33.50 1.30 15.28
CA LEU A 330 -34.73 1.03 16.04
C LEU A 330 -34.74 -0.36 16.69
N ILE A 331 -33.75 -1.21 16.40
CA ILE A 331 -33.63 -2.55 16.95
C ILE A 331 -32.52 -2.54 18.03
N PRO A 332 -32.86 -2.73 19.33
CA PRO A 332 -31.86 -2.65 20.40
C PRO A 332 -30.70 -3.63 20.27
N SER A 333 -30.93 -4.82 19.74
CA SER A 333 -29.86 -5.81 19.50
C SER A 333 -28.87 -5.36 18.43
N ASP A 334 -29.32 -4.66 17.39
CA ASP A 334 -28.45 -4.13 16.33
C ASP A 334 -27.59 -2.99 16.88
N VAL A 335 -28.15 -2.12 17.70
CA VAL A 335 -27.40 -1.06 18.38
C VAL A 335 -26.36 -1.65 19.32
N ALA A 336 -26.74 -2.65 20.13
CA ALA A 336 -25.82 -3.32 21.04
C ALA A 336 -24.66 -4.04 20.30
N PHE A 337 -24.95 -4.63 19.13
CA PHE A 337 -23.91 -5.20 18.26
C PHE A 337 -22.90 -4.14 17.82
N ALA A 338 -23.37 -3.00 17.32
CA ALA A 338 -22.48 -1.91 16.90
C ALA A 338 -21.64 -1.36 18.07
N GLU A 339 -22.27 -1.12 19.23
CA GLU A 339 -21.59 -0.64 20.44
C GLU A 339 -20.54 -1.62 20.98
N SER A 340 -20.75 -2.92 20.82
CA SER A 340 -19.80 -3.96 21.30
C SER A 340 -18.45 -3.94 20.60
N ARG A 341 -18.35 -3.34 19.42
CA ARG A 341 -17.17 -3.33 18.56
C ARG A 341 -16.27 -2.11 18.77
N VAL A 342 -16.79 -1.00 19.26
CA VAL A 342 -16.07 0.28 19.28
C VAL A 342 -15.57 0.59 20.70
N ARG A 343 -14.28 0.47 20.93
CA ARG A 343 -13.63 0.67 22.24
C ARG A 343 -12.44 1.61 22.14
N PRO A 344 -12.40 2.68 22.95
CA PRO A 344 -11.27 3.63 22.93
C PRO A 344 -9.95 2.97 23.37
N GLU A 345 -10.01 1.99 24.26
CA GLU A 345 -8.83 1.30 24.81
C GLU A 345 -8.09 0.53 23.72
N THR A 346 -8.81 -0.26 22.90
CA THR A 346 -8.21 -1.04 21.82
C THR A 346 -7.75 -0.15 20.67
N GLN A 347 -8.48 0.93 20.33
CA GLN A 347 -8.05 1.92 19.33
C GLN A 347 -6.78 2.67 19.76
N ALA A 348 -6.67 3.05 21.04
CA ALA A 348 -5.46 3.65 21.57
C ALA A 348 -4.27 2.70 21.51
N ALA A 349 -4.48 1.43 21.85
CA ALA A 349 -3.45 0.39 21.78
C ALA A 349 -3.00 0.10 20.34
N GLU A 350 -3.90 0.11 19.37
CA GLU A 350 -3.60 -0.09 17.95
C GLU A 350 -2.52 0.88 17.46
N ASN A 351 -2.63 2.17 17.82
CA ASN A 351 -1.63 3.17 17.46
C ASN A 351 -0.24 2.82 18.04
N VAL A 352 -0.19 2.36 19.29
CA VAL A 352 1.05 1.88 19.91
C VAL A 352 1.61 0.67 19.18
N PHE A 353 0.76 -0.25 18.74
CA PHE A 353 1.16 -1.47 18.03
C PHE A 353 1.83 -1.15 16.69
N HIS A 354 1.35 -0.15 15.95
CA HIS A 354 2.03 0.31 14.72
C HIS A 354 3.42 0.86 15.01
N ASP A 355 3.55 1.67 16.05
CA ASP A 355 4.82 2.30 16.41
C ASP A 355 5.85 1.28 16.93
N LEU A 356 5.39 0.20 17.57
CA LEU A 356 6.21 -0.92 18.02
C LEU A 356 6.50 -1.96 16.91
N GLY A 357 5.88 -1.85 15.75
CA GLY A 357 6.04 -2.82 14.66
C GLY A 357 5.33 -4.16 14.91
N ILE A 358 4.26 -4.15 15.70
CA ILE A 358 3.42 -5.31 16.01
C ILE A 358 2.39 -5.51 14.87
N ILE A 359 1.69 -4.45 14.45
CA ILE A 359 0.81 -4.50 13.29
C ILE A 359 1.64 -4.27 12.02
N SER A 360 1.45 -5.13 11.04
CA SER A 360 2.33 -5.22 9.88
C SER A 360 1.87 -4.40 8.69
N MET A 361 0.57 -4.07 8.60
CA MET A 361 -0.03 -3.42 7.43
C MET A 361 -1.08 -2.40 7.82
N VAL A 362 -1.25 -1.40 6.95
CA VAL A 362 -2.40 -0.50 6.92
C VAL A 362 -3.16 -0.75 5.62
N SER A 363 -4.46 -0.88 5.71
CA SER A 363 -5.40 -0.98 4.60
C SER A 363 -6.52 0.04 4.76
N SER A 364 -7.46 0.12 3.82
CA SER A 364 -8.49 1.15 3.91
C SER A 364 -9.83 0.67 4.45
N ASP A 365 -10.25 -0.53 4.13
CA ASP A 365 -11.64 -0.96 4.23
C ASP A 365 -12.57 -0.09 3.35
N SER A 366 -12.07 0.23 2.16
CA SER A 366 -12.69 1.20 1.25
C SER A 366 -14.10 0.80 0.86
N GLN A 367 -14.99 1.80 0.88
CA GLN A 367 -16.41 1.74 0.54
C GLN A 367 -17.30 0.97 1.54
N ALA A 368 -16.73 0.40 2.62
CA ALA A 368 -17.49 -0.04 3.78
C ALA A 368 -17.17 0.85 4.98
N MET A 369 -16.09 0.57 5.71
CA MET A 369 -15.74 1.32 6.91
C MET A 369 -14.47 2.16 6.74
N GLY A 370 -14.14 2.60 5.51
CA GLY A 370 -12.95 3.41 5.27
C GLY A 370 -12.86 3.99 3.86
N ARG A 371 -11.73 4.66 3.58
CA ARG A 371 -11.52 5.44 2.36
C ARG A 371 -10.13 5.20 1.78
N VAL A 372 -10.04 4.59 0.61
CA VAL A 372 -8.75 4.30 -0.05
C VAL A 372 -7.92 5.56 -0.31
N GLY A 373 -8.56 6.67 -0.67
CA GLY A 373 -7.91 7.96 -0.91
C GLY A 373 -7.26 8.61 0.32
N GLU A 374 -7.40 8.04 1.51
CA GLU A 374 -6.83 8.57 2.75
C GLU A 374 -5.70 7.68 3.32
N SER A 375 -5.36 6.55 2.68
CA SER A 375 -4.46 5.55 3.28
C SER A 375 -3.05 6.10 3.54
N PHE A 376 -2.42 6.77 2.56
CA PHE A 376 -1.12 7.42 2.79
C PHE A 376 -1.22 8.52 3.85
N MET A 377 -2.21 9.39 3.74
CA MET A 377 -2.40 10.51 4.66
C MET A 377 -2.56 10.02 6.10
N ARG A 378 -3.47 9.09 6.36
CA ARG A 378 -3.75 8.54 7.69
C ARG A 378 -2.54 7.82 8.28
N THR A 379 -1.80 7.07 7.47
CA THR A 379 -0.58 6.39 7.88
C THR A 379 0.48 7.39 8.38
N PHE A 380 0.71 8.48 7.66
CA PHE A 380 1.70 9.48 8.06
C PHE A 380 1.18 10.47 9.12
N GLN A 381 -0.13 10.68 9.22
CA GLN A 381 -0.73 11.34 10.37
C GLN A 381 -0.46 10.55 11.65
N MET A 382 -0.67 9.22 11.62
CA MET A 382 -0.40 8.34 12.75
C MET A 382 1.09 8.35 13.12
N ALA A 383 2.00 8.19 12.14
CA ALA A 383 3.44 8.23 12.39
C ALA A 383 3.88 9.55 13.07
N SER A 384 3.33 10.68 12.61
CA SER A 384 3.59 12.00 13.19
C SER A 384 3.00 12.12 14.60
N TYR A 385 1.77 11.66 14.80
CA TYR A 385 1.11 11.67 16.10
C TYR A 385 1.85 10.79 17.12
N MET A 386 2.29 9.59 16.71
CA MET A 386 3.06 8.70 17.58
C MET A 386 4.40 9.33 18.00
N LYS A 387 5.09 10.03 17.09
CA LYS A 387 6.28 10.80 17.46
C LYS A 387 5.96 11.87 18.49
N GLN A 388 4.85 12.58 18.34
CA GLN A 388 4.44 13.65 19.25
C GLN A 388 4.16 13.11 20.66
N VAL A 389 3.46 11.98 20.80
CA VAL A 389 3.01 11.46 22.10
C VAL A 389 3.96 10.46 22.74
N ARG A 390 4.81 9.77 21.98
CA ARG A 390 5.75 8.75 22.47
C ARG A 390 7.22 9.12 22.30
N GLY A 391 7.49 10.21 21.60
CA GLY A 391 8.86 10.62 21.27
C GLY A 391 9.47 9.82 20.11
N LYS A 392 10.80 9.80 20.05
CA LYS A 392 11.55 9.11 19.02
C LYS A 392 11.62 7.60 19.27
N LEU A 393 11.71 6.80 18.19
CA LEU A 393 11.96 5.36 18.30
C LEU A 393 13.42 5.08 18.72
N PRO A 394 13.69 3.96 19.42
CA PRO A 394 15.06 3.57 19.75
C PRO A 394 15.96 3.39 18.52
N GLU A 395 15.37 2.99 17.39
CA GLU A 395 16.07 2.75 16.12
C GLU A 395 16.31 4.03 15.30
N ASP A 396 15.63 5.14 15.61
CA ASP A 396 15.85 6.42 14.97
C ASP A 396 17.13 7.08 15.48
N SER A 397 17.80 7.86 14.63
CA SER A 397 18.94 8.67 15.04
C SER A 397 18.52 9.86 15.93
N GLU A 398 19.49 10.59 16.49
CA GLU A 398 19.21 11.84 17.24
C GLU A 398 18.54 12.90 16.38
N ASN A 399 18.71 12.82 15.06
CA ASN A 399 18.47 13.93 14.17
C ASN A 399 17.42 13.67 13.09
N ASN A 400 16.93 12.46 12.92
CA ASN A 400 15.96 12.11 11.88
C ASN A 400 15.01 10.98 12.34
N ASP A 401 13.95 10.77 11.56
CA ASP A 401 12.92 9.78 11.78
C ASP A 401 12.94 8.69 10.68
N ASN A 402 14.12 8.42 10.10
CA ASN A 402 14.23 7.52 8.96
C ASN A 402 13.62 6.15 9.24
N PHE A 403 13.93 5.56 10.40
CA PHE A 403 13.42 4.23 10.72
C PHE A 403 11.90 4.22 10.86
N ARG A 404 11.32 5.20 11.60
CA ARG A 404 9.86 5.32 11.73
C ARG A 404 9.19 5.51 10.37
N VAL A 405 9.68 6.43 9.54
CA VAL A 405 9.13 6.68 8.21
C VAL A 405 9.16 5.42 7.34
N LEU A 406 10.27 4.69 7.34
CA LEU A 406 10.42 3.46 6.57
C LEU A 406 9.54 2.32 7.12
N ARG A 407 9.33 2.23 8.45
CA ARG A 407 8.40 1.29 9.08
C ARG A 407 6.98 1.50 8.60
N TYR A 408 6.49 2.74 8.66
CA TYR A 408 5.13 3.07 8.24
C TYR A 408 4.94 2.99 6.72
N LEU A 409 5.97 3.33 5.93
CA LEU A 409 5.90 3.15 4.48
C LEU A 409 5.83 1.66 4.10
N ALA A 410 6.55 0.79 4.79
CA ALA A 410 6.48 -0.65 4.56
C ALA A 410 5.06 -1.20 4.77
N GLN A 411 4.29 -0.65 5.72
CA GLN A 411 2.93 -1.09 6.04
C GLN A 411 1.92 -0.87 4.90
N ILE A 412 2.19 0.07 3.99
CA ILE A 412 1.30 0.40 2.86
C ILE A 412 1.90 0.10 1.49
N THR A 413 3.13 -0.43 1.44
CA THR A 413 3.80 -0.77 0.17
C THR A 413 4.27 -2.22 0.17
N LEU A 414 5.40 -2.53 0.82
CA LEU A 414 6.07 -3.81 0.70
C LEU A 414 5.39 -4.93 1.50
N ASN A 415 4.93 -4.67 2.72
CA ASN A 415 4.32 -5.71 3.55
C ASN A 415 3.01 -6.28 2.95
N PRO A 416 2.07 -5.47 2.43
CA PRO A 416 0.94 -6.04 1.70
C PRO A 416 1.36 -6.78 0.42
N ALA A 417 2.43 -6.35 -0.28
CA ALA A 417 2.95 -7.09 -1.43
C ALA A 417 3.47 -8.49 -1.03
N ILE A 418 4.22 -8.58 0.07
CA ILE A 418 4.69 -9.87 0.64
C ILE A 418 3.49 -10.72 1.05
N THR A 419 2.56 -10.15 1.80
CA THR A 419 1.37 -10.85 2.32
C THR A 419 0.54 -11.52 1.22
N TYR A 420 0.43 -10.89 0.06
CA TYR A 420 -0.35 -11.41 -1.06
C TYR A 420 0.48 -12.08 -2.17
N GLY A 421 1.78 -12.33 -1.95
CA GLY A 421 2.63 -13.07 -2.88
C GLY A 421 2.89 -12.38 -4.21
N ILE A 422 3.06 -11.05 -4.17
CA ILE A 422 3.33 -10.19 -5.35
C ILE A 422 4.55 -9.29 -5.16
N SER A 423 5.37 -9.58 -4.14
CA SER A 423 6.51 -8.73 -3.77
C SER A 423 7.68 -8.78 -4.75
N ASP A 424 7.77 -9.78 -5.58
CA ASP A 424 8.73 -9.84 -6.69
C ASP A 424 8.32 -8.96 -7.89
N LEU A 425 7.04 -8.54 -7.95
CA LEU A 425 6.52 -7.64 -8.97
C LEU A 425 6.41 -6.19 -8.50
N LEU A 426 6.01 -5.96 -7.23
CA LEU A 426 5.60 -4.66 -6.68
C LEU A 426 6.10 -4.44 -5.24
N GLY A 427 5.81 -3.26 -4.68
CA GLY A 427 5.92 -2.94 -3.25
C GLY A 427 7.22 -2.27 -2.82
N SER A 428 8.27 -2.28 -3.63
CA SER A 428 9.54 -1.60 -3.38
C SER A 428 10.20 -1.12 -4.66
N ILE A 429 11.17 -0.21 -4.54
CA ILE A 429 11.96 0.31 -5.67
C ILE A 429 13.16 -0.62 -5.85
N GLU A 430 12.99 -1.67 -6.65
CA GLU A 430 14.04 -2.65 -6.92
C GLU A 430 14.11 -2.95 -8.43
N VAL A 431 15.32 -3.21 -8.90
CA VAL A 431 15.57 -3.53 -10.32
C VAL A 431 14.81 -4.79 -10.73
N GLY A 432 14.10 -4.72 -11.84
CA GLY A 432 13.30 -5.80 -12.41
C GLY A 432 11.82 -5.77 -12.02
N LYS A 433 11.44 -5.07 -10.95
CA LYS A 433 10.04 -4.88 -10.59
C LYS A 433 9.32 -3.93 -11.55
N MET A 434 8.01 -4.03 -11.62
CA MET A 434 7.16 -3.11 -12.38
C MET A 434 7.38 -1.68 -11.86
N ALA A 435 7.50 -0.73 -12.78
CA ALA A 435 7.70 0.67 -12.44
C ALA A 435 6.36 1.33 -12.03
N ASP A 436 5.83 0.90 -10.88
CA ASP A 436 4.70 1.50 -10.18
C ASP A 436 5.27 2.43 -9.09
N LEU A 437 5.36 3.71 -9.43
CA LEU A 437 6.12 4.70 -8.67
C LEU A 437 5.29 5.95 -8.41
N VAL A 438 5.54 6.60 -7.29
CA VAL A 438 4.87 7.86 -6.93
C VAL A 438 5.90 8.95 -6.67
N LEU A 439 5.74 10.06 -7.36
CA LEU A 439 6.51 11.28 -7.15
C LEU A 439 5.72 12.26 -6.28
N TRP A 440 6.36 12.77 -5.26
CA TRP A 440 5.80 13.71 -4.30
C TRP A 440 6.60 15.02 -4.25
N GLU A 441 5.90 16.15 -4.19
CA GLU A 441 6.50 17.36 -3.65
C GLU A 441 6.59 17.19 -2.12
N PRO A 442 7.74 17.48 -1.48
CA PRO A 442 7.88 17.26 -0.03
C PRO A 442 6.79 17.92 0.81
N ALA A 443 6.31 19.12 0.40
CA ALA A 443 5.25 19.84 1.08
C ALA A 443 3.89 19.12 1.04
N PHE A 444 3.65 18.23 0.08
CA PHE A 444 2.41 17.50 -0.11
C PHE A 444 2.58 15.98 0.07
N PHE A 445 3.69 15.56 0.66
CA PHE A 445 3.97 14.14 0.89
C PHE A 445 2.84 13.47 1.67
N GLY A 446 2.36 12.34 1.15
CA GLY A 446 1.30 11.54 1.75
C GLY A 446 -0.13 12.09 1.52
N THR A 447 -0.28 13.27 0.92
CA THR A 447 -1.61 13.87 0.68
C THR A 447 -1.98 13.91 -0.79
N LYS A 448 -1.08 14.44 -1.61
CA LYS A 448 -1.34 14.60 -3.05
C LYS A 448 -0.07 14.33 -3.85
N PRO A 449 -0.02 13.23 -4.61
CA PRO A 449 1.08 12.98 -5.53
C PRO A 449 1.24 14.12 -6.54
N LYS A 450 2.47 14.40 -6.91
CA LYS A 450 2.72 15.19 -8.12
C LYS A 450 2.40 14.36 -9.36
N MET A 451 2.79 13.07 -9.33
CA MET A 451 2.67 12.17 -10.47
C MET A 451 2.66 10.72 -10.00
N VAL A 452 1.82 9.90 -10.62
CA VAL A 452 1.78 8.44 -10.45
C VAL A 452 2.17 7.79 -11.76
N ILE A 453 3.23 7.00 -11.71
CA ILE A 453 3.74 6.19 -12.82
C ILE A 453 3.24 4.77 -12.60
N LYS A 454 2.68 4.17 -13.64
CA LYS A 454 2.11 2.83 -13.61
C LYS A 454 2.66 2.01 -14.77
N GLY A 455 3.41 0.93 -14.44
CA GLY A 455 4.07 0.13 -15.48
C GLY A 455 4.95 0.97 -16.40
N GLY A 456 5.64 1.98 -15.87
CA GLY A 456 6.55 2.87 -16.60
C GLY A 456 5.90 4.02 -17.37
N LEU A 457 4.56 4.13 -17.38
CA LEU A 457 3.85 5.26 -18.01
C LEU A 457 3.24 6.19 -16.96
N ILE A 458 3.22 7.50 -17.27
CA ILE A 458 2.50 8.47 -16.43
C ILE A 458 1.02 8.19 -16.57
N ASN A 459 0.42 7.74 -15.46
CA ASN A 459 -0.98 7.31 -15.41
C ASN A 459 -1.89 8.38 -14.83
N TRP A 460 -1.44 9.08 -13.79
CA TRP A 460 -2.18 10.11 -13.06
C TRP A 460 -1.25 11.24 -12.65
N ALA A 461 -1.70 12.49 -12.74
CA ALA A 461 -0.86 13.62 -12.34
C ALA A 461 -1.69 14.81 -11.85
N ASN A 462 -1.09 15.59 -10.95
CA ASN A 462 -1.64 16.84 -10.44
C ASN A 462 -1.34 17.97 -11.42
N MET A 463 -2.35 18.55 -12.07
CA MET A 463 -2.17 19.64 -13.04
C MET A 463 -3.34 20.61 -13.06
N GLY A 464 -3.07 21.82 -13.53
CA GLY A 464 -4.05 22.88 -13.70
C GLY A 464 -4.94 22.70 -14.93
N ASP A 465 -5.49 23.79 -15.43
CA ASP A 465 -6.36 23.80 -16.63
C ASP A 465 -5.58 23.29 -17.86
N PRO A 466 -6.03 22.20 -18.52
CA PRO A 466 -5.37 21.68 -19.71
C PRO A 466 -5.49 22.63 -20.93
N ASN A 467 -6.41 23.59 -20.91
CA ASN A 467 -6.55 24.61 -21.95
C ASN A 467 -5.64 25.84 -21.72
N ALA A 468 -4.94 25.91 -20.60
CA ALA A 468 -3.99 26.98 -20.35
C ALA A 468 -2.73 26.83 -21.23
N SER A 469 -2.05 27.94 -21.51
CA SER A 469 -0.76 27.95 -22.25
C SER A 469 0.28 27.05 -21.56
N LEU A 470 0.24 27.00 -20.22
CA LEU A 470 0.98 26.09 -19.38
C LEU A 470 0.00 25.44 -18.39
N PRO A 471 0.10 24.17 -18.04
CA PRO A 471 -0.85 23.48 -17.15
C PRO A 471 -0.57 23.77 -15.67
N THR A 472 -0.23 25.01 -15.35
CA THR A 472 0.18 25.46 -14.01
C THR A 472 -0.87 26.28 -13.24
N PRO A 473 -1.93 26.87 -13.85
CA PRO A 473 -2.91 27.66 -13.10
C PRO A 473 -3.65 26.84 -12.04
N GLN A 474 -3.94 27.49 -10.93
CA GLN A 474 -4.80 26.94 -9.89
C GLN A 474 -6.30 27.03 -10.29
N PRO A 475 -7.15 26.11 -9.82
CA PRO A 475 -6.79 24.94 -9.00
C PRO A 475 -6.13 23.82 -9.81
N LYS A 476 -5.07 23.24 -9.27
CA LYS A 476 -4.55 21.97 -9.77
C LYS A 476 -5.34 20.83 -9.17
N ILE A 477 -5.69 19.84 -9.98
CA ILE A 477 -6.38 18.63 -9.54
C ILE A 477 -5.71 17.40 -10.12
N MET A 478 -5.90 16.25 -9.47
CA MET A 478 -5.44 14.97 -9.98
C MET A 478 -6.24 14.61 -11.23
N ARG A 479 -5.54 14.30 -12.32
CA ARG A 479 -6.13 14.01 -13.64
C ARG A 479 -5.54 12.76 -14.25
N PRO A 480 -6.34 11.99 -15.05
CA PRO A 480 -5.81 10.90 -15.85
C PRO A 480 -4.85 11.41 -16.94
N MET A 481 -3.73 10.71 -17.09
CA MET A 481 -2.73 10.95 -18.13
C MET A 481 -2.75 9.83 -19.15
N PHE A 482 -1.93 9.90 -20.21
CA PHE A 482 -1.96 8.95 -21.32
C PHE A 482 -1.81 7.49 -20.91
N GLY A 483 -1.12 7.19 -19.81
CA GLY A 483 -1.03 5.84 -19.26
C GLY A 483 -2.36 5.24 -18.76
N ALA A 484 -3.39 6.08 -18.54
CA ALA A 484 -4.73 5.66 -18.13
C ALA A 484 -5.69 5.43 -19.29
N PHE A 485 -5.22 5.47 -20.55
CA PHE A 485 -6.11 5.42 -21.72
C PHE A 485 -5.72 4.35 -22.73
N GLY A 486 -6.73 3.97 -23.53
CA GLY A 486 -6.58 3.13 -24.70
C GLY A 486 -6.02 1.74 -24.38
N LYS A 487 -5.30 1.18 -25.34
CA LYS A 487 -4.69 -0.15 -25.22
C LYS A 487 -3.39 -0.15 -24.38
N ALA A 488 -2.82 1.01 -24.10
CA ALA A 488 -1.64 1.12 -23.24
C ALA A 488 -1.99 0.81 -21.77
N MET A 489 -3.18 1.19 -21.33
CA MET A 489 -3.60 1.06 -19.94
C MET A 489 -3.70 -0.40 -19.46
N PRO A 490 -4.42 -1.32 -20.13
CA PRO A 490 -4.55 -2.68 -19.61
C PRO A 490 -3.23 -3.45 -19.56
N ILE A 491 -2.31 -3.22 -20.51
CA ILE A 491 -1.01 -3.93 -20.53
C ILE A 491 -0.04 -3.49 -19.42
N THR A 492 -0.28 -2.33 -18.81
CA THR A 492 0.49 -1.84 -17.64
C THR A 492 -0.19 -2.18 -16.32
N CYS A 493 -1.32 -2.90 -16.34
CA CYS A 493 -2.12 -3.22 -15.15
C CYS A 493 -2.22 -4.72 -14.94
N ALA A 494 -1.78 -5.20 -13.77
CA ALA A 494 -1.84 -6.62 -13.43
C ALA A 494 -3.23 -7.04 -12.88
N ARG A 495 -3.60 -8.29 -13.18
CA ARG A 495 -4.71 -9.02 -12.55
C ARG A 495 -4.10 -10.21 -11.81
N PHE A 496 -4.21 -10.20 -10.47
CA PHE A 496 -3.67 -11.24 -9.62
C PHE A 496 -4.65 -12.40 -9.55
N ILE A 497 -4.16 -13.61 -9.81
CA ILE A 497 -4.95 -14.84 -9.74
C ILE A 497 -4.10 -15.95 -9.11
N SER A 498 -4.70 -17.07 -8.75
CA SER A 498 -3.96 -18.24 -8.27
C SER A 498 -3.18 -18.91 -9.41
N GLN A 499 -2.16 -19.69 -9.08
CA GLN A 499 -1.46 -20.55 -10.05
C GLN A 499 -2.44 -21.57 -10.68
N ALA A 500 -3.37 -22.12 -9.90
CA ALA A 500 -4.41 -23.02 -10.41
C ALA A 500 -5.30 -22.34 -11.47
N SER A 501 -5.61 -21.05 -11.32
CA SER A 501 -6.33 -20.27 -12.33
C SER A 501 -5.52 -20.09 -13.61
N MET A 502 -4.20 -19.86 -13.51
CA MET A 502 -3.32 -19.81 -14.70
C MET A 502 -3.34 -21.15 -15.44
N GLU A 503 -3.18 -22.25 -14.75
CA GLU A 503 -3.20 -23.61 -15.33
C GLU A 503 -4.56 -24.01 -15.92
N ALA A 504 -5.65 -23.49 -15.34
CA ALA A 504 -7.00 -23.65 -15.88
C ALA A 504 -7.30 -22.79 -17.10
N GLY A 505 -6.36 -21.97 -17.57
CA GLY A 505 -6.53 -21.09 -18.74
C GLY A 505 -7.51 -19.93 -18.51
N VAL A 506 -7.53 -19.36 -17.30
CA VAL A 506 -8.40 -18.21 -16.97
C VAL A 506 -8.07 -16.99 -17.81
N PRO A 507 -6.79 -16.63 -18.08
CA PRO A 507 -6.47 -15.49 -18.94
C PRO A 507 -7.15 -15.55 -20.31
N GLU A 508 -7.10 -16.70 -20.96
CA GLU A 508 -7.71 -16.94 -22.28
C GLU A 508 -9.24 -16.90 -22.21
N LYS A 509 -9.83 -17.46 -21.15
CA LYS A 509 -11.29 -17.47 -20.95
C LYS A 509 -11.84 -16.07 -20.63
N VAL A 510 -11.10 -15.26 -19.89
CA VAL A 510 -11.45 -13.88 -19.56
C VAL A 510 -11.26 -12.99 -20.79
N GLY A 511 -10.15 -13.17 -21.54
CA GLY A 511 -9.90 -12.55 -22.83
C GLY A 511 -9.57 -11.06 -22.77
N THR A 512 -9.13 -10.54 -21.62
CA THR A 512 -8.67 -9.14 -21.45
C THR A 512 -7.19 -9.01 -21.81
N GLN A 513 -6.73 -7.78 -22.04
CA GLN A 513 -5.33 -7.48 -22.36
C GLN A 513 -4.45 -7.23 -21.12
N ASN A 514 -5.01 -7.36 -19.91
CA ASN A 514 -4.25 -7.20 -18.68
C ASN A 514 -3.14 -8.24 -18.55
N LEU A 515 -2.08 -7.85 -17.82
CA LEU A 515 -1.08 -8.79 -17.37
C LEU A 515 -1.68 -9.68 -16.26
N PHE A 516 -1.84 -10.96 -16.52
CA PHE A 516 -2.21 -11.92 -15.48
C PHE A 516 -0.96 -12.37 -14.73
N TYR A 517 -1.02 -12.32 -13.41
CA TYR A 517 0.11 -12.65 -12.56
C TYR A 517 -0.31 -13.63 -11.46
N PRO A 518 0.30 -14.83 -11.40
CA PRO A 518 0.00 -15.80 -10.36
C PRO A 518 0.62 -15.37 -9.03
N VAL A 519 -0.21 -15.31 -7.98
CA VAL A 519 0.28 -15.10 -6.61
C VAL A 519 0.99 -16.37 -6.12
N HIS A 520 2.01 -16.22 -5.28
CA HIS A 520 2.78 -17.35 -4.78
C HIS A 520 3.61 -17.03 -3.53
N GLY A 521 4.15 -18.08 -2.88
CA GLY A 521 5.11 -17.93 -1.78
C GLY A 521 4.49 -17.43 -0.48
N VAL A 522 3.17 -17.58 -0.28
CA VAL A 522 2.47 -16.96 0.87
C VAL A 522 2.27 -17.90 2.05
N ARG A 523 2.26 -19.22 1.82
CA ARG A 523 1.90 -20.18 2.89
C ARG A 523 3.01 -20.46 3.89
N GLN A 524 4.25 -20.04 3.61
CA GLN A 524 5.40 -20.15 4.51
C GLN A 524 5.73 -18.81 5.21
N LEU A 525 4.95 -17.77 4.97
CA LEU A 525 5.19 -16.45 5.56
C LEU A 525 4.91 -16.45 7.06
N SER A 526 5.64 -15.59 7.73
CA SER A 526 5.50 -15.29 9.15
C SER A 526 5.68 -13.80 9.42
N LYS A 527 5.48 -13.38 10.64
CA LYS A 527 5.80 -12.01 11.09
C LYS A 527 7.27 -11.63 10.85
N ALA A 528 8.18 -12.61 10.81
CA ALA A 528 9.59 -12.37 10.55
C ALA A 528 9.87 -11.85 9.11
N ASP A 529 8.94 -12.11 8.19
CA ASP A 529 9.04 -11.65 6.79
C ASP A 529 8.50 -10.23 6.60
N MET A 530 7.83 -9.66 7.61
CA MET A 530 7.25 -8.31 7.55
C MET A 530 8.34 -7.25 7.78
N VAL A 531 8.70 -6.54 6.72
CA VAL A 531 9.80 -5.58 6.76
C VAL A 531 9.54 -4.49 7.81
N ARG A 532 10.47 -4.34 8.78
CA ARG A 532 10.42 -3.39 9.91
C ARG A 532 9.22 -3.54 10.86
N ASN A 533 8.41 -4.60 10.70
CA ASN A 533 7.18 -4.83 11.48
C ASN A 533 7.09 -6.30 11.93
N THR A 534 8.14 -6.77 12.62
CA THR A 534 8.35 -8.18 12.98
C THR A 534 8.03 -8.51 14.43
N ALA A 535 7.60 -7.53 15.23
CA ALA A 535 7.48 -7.70 16.69
C ALA A 535 6.32 -8.64 17.06
N THR A 536 6.59 -9.57 17.98
CA THR A 536 5.64 -10.55 18.52
C THR A 536 5.71 -10.58 20.05
N PRO A 537 5.42 -9.44 20.73
CA PRO A 537 5.45 -9.38 22.20
C PRO A 537 4.27 -10.14 22.79
N HIS A 538 4.29 -10.35 24.11
CA HIS A 538 3.13 -10.84 24.81
C HIS A 538 2.05 -9.76 24.90
N ILE A 539 0.82 -10.09 24.48
CA ILE A 539 -0.32 -9.17 24.47
C ILE A 539 -1.42 -9.73 25.37
N GLU A 540 -1.88 -8.92 26.30
CA GLU A 540 -3.03 -9.22 27.16
C GLU A 540 -4.09 -8.13 27.01
N VAL A 541 -5.34 -8.54 26.98
CA VAL A 541 -6.51 -7.65 27.01
C VAL A 541 -7.35 -7.97 28.23
N ASP A 542 -7.55 -6.99 29.09
CA ASP A 542 -8.40 -7.13 30.27
C ASP A 542 -9.88 -7.22 29.84
N PRO A 543 -10.61 -8.29 30.15
CA PRO A 543 -11.97 -8.51 29.65
C PRO A 543 -13.03 -7.59 30.28
N GLU A 544 -12.71 -6.93 31.41
CA GLU A 544 -13.62 -6.03 32.10
C GLU A 544 -13.42 -4.56 31.69
N THR A 545 -12.15 -4.15 31.58
CA THR A 545 -11.77 -2.76 31.31
C THR A 545 -11.35 -2.51 29.87
N PHE A 546 -11.13 -3.57 29.06
CA PHE A 546 -10.58 -3.56 27.70
C PHE A 546 -9.17 -2.95 27.58
N ASN A 547 -8.52 -2.68 28.70
CA ASN A 547 -7.13 -2.22 28.70
C ASN A 547 -6.23 -3.26 28.06
N VAL A 548 -5.32 -2.80 27.21
CA VAL A 548 -4.38 -3.64 26.46
C VAL A 548 -2.98 -3.49 27.03
N TYR A 549 -2.33 -4.59 27.34
CA TYR A 549 -0.96 -4.61 27.87
C TYR A 549 -0.03 -5.31 26.87
N VAL A 550 1.14 -4.72 26.66
CA VAL A 550 2.25 -5.27 25.85
C VAL A 550 3.42 -5.53 26.81
N ASP A 551 3.80 -6.80 26.97
CA ASP A 551 4.82 -7.22 27.93
C ASP A 551 4.60 -6.63 29.35
N GLY A 552 3.33 -6.59 29.77
CA GLY A 552 2.90 -6.06 31.07
C GLY A 552 2.82 -4.52 31.15
N VAL A 553 3.09 -3.79 30.07
CA VAL A 553 3.00 -2.33 30.01
C VAL A 553 1.72 -1.91 29.32
N LEU A 554 0.92 -1.02 29.92
CA LEU A 554 -0.31 -0.50 29.33
C LEU A 554 -0.02 0.22 28.00
N ALA A 555 -0.60 -0.29 26.93
CA ALA A 555 -0.52 0.29 25.59
C ALA A 555 -1.68 1.27 25.38
N THR A 556 -1.42 2.56 25.53
CA THR A 556 -2.43 3.60 25.39
C THR A 556 -1.83 4.92 24.92
N VAL A 557 -2.65 5.72 24.27
CA VAL A 557 -2.36 7.12 23.90
C VAL A 557 -3.63 7.95 24.09
N PRO A 558 -3.51 9.25 24.37
CA PRO A 558 -4.70 10.13 24.36
C PRO A 558 -5.30 10.23 22.96
N PRO A 559 -6.60 10.55 22.82
CA PRO A 559 -7.17 10.78 21.50
C PRO A 559 -6.62 12.07 20.89
N ALA A 560 -6.26 12.01 19.59
CA ALA A 560 -5.77 13.16 18.84
C ALA A 560 -6.88 14.22 18.70
N LYS A 561 -6.52 15.48 18.92
CA LYS A 561 -7.41 16.65 18.76
C LYS A 561 -7.16 17.37 17.44
N GLU A 562 -5.93 17.37 17.00
CA GLU A 562 -5.46 18.00 15.77
C GLU A 562 -4.54 17.03 15.04
N LEU A 563 -4.60 17.03 13.73
CA LEU A 563 -3.79 16.17 12.86
C LEU A 563 -3.15 17.01 11.76
N PRO A 564 -1.88 16.71 11.40
CA PRO A 564 -1.25 17.30 10.22
C PRO A 564 -1.89 16.77 8.94
N LEU A 565 -1.49 17.29 7.80
CA LEU A 565 -1.82 16.86 6.44
C LEU A 565 -3.28 17.10 6.01
N ALA A 566 -4.27 17.05 6.89
CA ALA A 566 -5.68 17.15 6.54
C ALA A 566 -6.03 18.42 5.74
N GLN A 567 -5.45 19.57 6.09
CA GLN A 567 -5.64 20.81 5.34
C GLN A 567 -4.99 20.76 3.95
N LEU A 568 -3.86 20.10 3.81
CA LEU A 568 -3.12 19.98 2.56
C LEU A 568 -3.87 19.16 1.51
N TYR A 569 -4.77 18.30 1.92
CA TYR A 569 -5.63 17.54 1.01
C TYR A 569 -6.49 18.46 0.12
N TRP A 570 -6.91 19.60 0.64
CA TRP A 570 -7.76 20.58 -0.05
C TRP A 570 -6.96 21.62 -0.84
N PHE A 571 -5.67 21.77 -0.55
CA PHE A 571 -4.77 22.67 -1.28
C PHE A 571 -4.07 21.92 -2.42
N SER A 572 -4.11 22.45 -3.59
CA SER A 572 -3.49 21.80 -4.75
C SER A 572 -2.64 22.77 -5.58
#